data_372ff0848f94788da43ca09bd35e7f3c
#
_entry.id   372ff0848f94788da43ca09bd35e7f3c
#
_cell.length_a   1.000
_cell.length_b   1.000
_cell.length_c   1.000
_cell.angle_alpha   90.00
_cell.angle_beta   90.00
_cell.angle_gamma   90.00
#
_symmetry.space_group_name_H-M   'P 1'
#
loop_
_entity.id
_entity.type
_entity.pdbx_description
1 polymer ?
#
loop_
_entity_poly.entity_id
_entity_poly.type
_entity_poly.pdbx_seq_one_letter_code
_entity_poly.pdbx_strand_id
1 'polypeptide(L)'
;MLNKLQTRLQGEEGFTLIELLVVIIILGLLMAIAIPSYLGFKDRANKSAAQANVRSAVPGVEAYAADHNGYVGVTLAKLQASYDAGIKNIVFGSVTPTATSYCIQSTVGAYTFFKDGPGADIASGTCP
;
A
#
# COMPACT_ATOMS: atom_id res chain seq x y z
N MET A 1 -54.41 26.93 -6.29
CA MET A 1 -53.08 26.51 -5.88
C MET A 1 -52.60 25.24 -6.62
N LEU A 2 -53.46 24.33 -6.95
CA LEU A 2 -53.10 23.06 -7.68
C LEU A 2 -52.61 23.29 -9.12
N ASN A 3 -53.10 24.29 -9.86
CA ASN A 3 -52.66 24.60 -11.21
C ASN A 3 -51.23 25.09 -11.34
N LYS A 4 -50.64 25.71 -10.30
CA LYS A 4 -49.21 26.13 -10.30
C LYS A 4 -48.23 24.99 -10.09
N LEU A 5 -48.65 23.92 -9.44
CA LEU A 5 -47.85 22.72 -9.25
C LEU A 5 -47.80 21.85 -10.52
N GLN A 6 -48.90 21.75 -11.26
CA GLN A 6 -48.95 21.04 -12.52
C GLN A 6 -48.12 21.67 -13.63
N THR A 7 -48.01 23.00 -13.66
CA THR A 7 -47.22 23.74 -14.66
C THR A 7 -45.69 23.59 -14.43
N ARG A 8 -45.27 23.29 -13.19
CA ARG A 8 -43.86 23.01 -12.88
C ARG A 8 -43.41 21.60 -13.25
N LEU A 9 -44.35 20.66 -13.34
CA LEU A 9 -44.06 19.27 -13.74
C LEU A 9 -44.03 19.09 -15.26
N GLN A 10 -44.52 20.06 -16.04
CA GLN A 10 -44.49 20.01 -17.50
C GLN A 10 -43.26 20.65 -18.14
N GLY A 11 -42.35 21.22 -17.34
CA GLY A 11 -41.09 21.86 -17.79
C GLY A 11 -39.86 21.02 -17.61
N GLU A 12 -39.97 19.76 -17.18
CA GLU A 12 -38.84 18.83 -17.13
C GLU A 12 -38.64 18.24 -18.54
N GLU A 13 -37.75 18.85 -19.29
CA GLU A 13 -37.23 18.24 -20.50
C GLU A 13 -36.46 16.97 -20.09
N GLY A 14 -37.09 15.82 -20.23
CA GLY A 14 -36.48 14.53 -19.95
C GLY A 14 -35.36 14.24 -20.93
N PHE A 15 -34.32 13.52 -20.51
CA PHE A 15 -33.27 13.03 -21.38
C PHE A 15 -33.82 12.07 -22.44
N THR A 16 -33.26 12.13 -23.65
CA THR A 16 -33.58 11.17 -24.69
C THR A 16 -32.85 9.84 -24.45
N LEU A 17 -33.46 8.75 -24.93
CA LEU A 17 -32.85 7.43 -24.81
C LEU A 17 -31.48 7.35 -25.50
N ILE A 18 -31.31 8.05 -26.63
CA ILE A 18 -30.05 8.09 -27.36
C ILE A 18 -28.95 8.86 -26.60
N GLU A 19 -29.31 9.92 -25.86
CA GLU A 19 -28.35 10.65 -25.03
C GLU A 19 -27.77 9.75 -23.91
N LEU A 20 -28.60 8.96 -23.26
CA LEU A 20 -28.17 8.00 -22.28
C LEU A 20 -27.33 6.88 -22.91
N LEU A 21 -27.74 6.37 -24.07
CA LEU A 21 -27.01 5.33 -24.79
C LEU A 21 -25.61 5.79 -25.17
N VAL A 22 -25.47 6.99 -25.72
CA VAL A 22 -24.14 7.56 -26.08
C VAL A 22 -23.25 7.71 -24.86
N VAL A 23 -23.79 8.18 -23.75
CA VAL A 23 -23.02 8.33 -22.49
C VAL A 23 -22.47 6.99 -22.00
N ILE A 24 -23.28 5.95 -21.97
CA ILE A 24 -22.80 4.62 -21.51
C ILE A 24 -21.78 4.00 -22.45
N ILE A 25 -21.90 4.24 -23.76
CA ILE A 25 -20.90 3.77 -24.74
C ILE A 25 -19.55 4.48 -24.48
N ILE A 26 -19.57 5.81 -24.35
CA ILE A 26 -18.35 6.59 -24.09
C ILE A 26 -17.72 6.16 -22.76
N LEU A 27 -18.50 6.02 -21.70
CA LEU A 27 -18.01 5.54 -20.39
C LEU A 27 -17.39 4.14 -20.52
N GLY A 28 -18.02 3.24 -21.25
CA GLY A 28 -17.50 1.88 -21.51
C GLY A 28 -16.16 1.90 -22.24
N LEU A 29 -16.01 2.73 -23.25
CA LEU A 29 -14.75 2.89 -23.98
C LEU A 29 -13.63 3.47 -23.09
N LEU A 30 -13.95 4.49 -22.29
CA LEU A 30 -12.99 5.08 -21.36
C LEU A 30 -12.54 4.08 -20.28
N MET A 31 -13.47 3.29 -19.73
CA MET A 31 -13.17 2.25 -18.74
C MET A 31 -12.30 1.13 -19.34
N ALA A 32 -12.53 0.75 -20.58
CA ALA A 32 -11.73 -0.28 -21.26
C ALA A 32 -10.23 0.06 -21.30
N ILE A 33 -9.89 1.35 -21.40
CA ILE A 33 -8.51 1.83 -21.40
C ILE A 33 -7.99 2.10 -19.98
N ALA A 34 -8.85 2.68 -19.13
CA ALA A 34 -8.45 3.13 -17.79
C ALA A 34 -8.19 1.98 -16.82
N ILE A 35 -8.97 0.91 -16.85
CA ILE A 35 -8.87 -0.20 -15.90
C ILE A 35 -7.52 -0.93 -15.99
N PRO A 36 -7.04 -1.38 -17.17
CA PRO A 36 -5.73 -2.04 -17.27
C PRO A 36 -4.57 -1.13 -16.85
N SER A 37 -4.64 0.16 -17.22
CA SER A 37 -3.62 1.15 -16.85
C SER A 37 -3.57 1.37 -15.34
N TYR A 38 -4.72 1.47 -14.69
CA TYR A 38 -4.84 1.62 -13.24
C TYR A 38 -4.26 0.43 -12.48
N LEU A 39 -4.55 -0.81 -12.92
CA LEU A 39 -4.03 -2.02 -12.30
C LEU A 39 -2.50 -2.09 -12.35
N GLY A 40 -1.92 -1.78 -13.51
CA GLY A 40 -0.46 -1.74 -13.65
C GLY A 40 0.21 -0.68 -12.79
N PHE A 41 -0.42 0.48 -12.61
CA PHE A 41 0.06 1.53 -11.71
C PHE A 41 -0.03 1.09 -10.24
N LYS A 42 -1.15 0.49 -9.85
CA LYS A 42 -1.37 -0.02 -8.49
C LYS A 42 -0.32 -1.07 -8.10
N ASP A 43 0.02 -1.97 -9.01
CA ASP A 43 1.03 -3.01 -8.77
C ASP A 43 2.42 -2.40 -8.52
N ARG A 44 2.82 -1.42 -9.33
CA ARG A 44 4.08 -0.70 -9.13
C ARG A 44 4.10 0.06 -7.81
N ALA A 45 2.99 0.71 -7.46
CA ALA A 45 2.85 1.43 -6.20
C ALA A 45 2.96 0.49 -5.00
N ASN A 46 2.33 -0.68 -5.04
CA ASN A 46 2.41 -1.69 -3.98
C ASN A 46 3.84 -2.23 -3.80
N LYS A 47 4.53 -2.54 -4.90
CA LYS A 47 5.95 -2.94 -4.87
C LYS A 47 6.83 -1.88 -4.22
N SER A 48 6.69 -0.64 -4.68
CA SER A 48 7.45 0.49 -4.15
C SER A 48 7.17 0.73 -2.66
N ALA A 49 5.91 0.63 -2.25
CA ALA A 49 5.52 0.79 -0.86
C ALA A 49 6.10 -0.31 0.05
N ALA A 50 6.07 -1.58 -0.39
CA ALA A 50 6.65 -2.68 0.37
C ALA A 50 8.16 -2.51 0.54
N GLN A 51 8.88 -2.15 -0.52
CA GLN A 51 10.32 -1.83 -0.44
C GLN A 51 10.61 -0.63 0.47
N ALA A 52 9.81 0.42 0.39
CA ALA A 52 9.98 1.61 1.21
C ALA A 52 9.77 1.31 2.70
N ASN A 53 8.79 0.48 3.04
CA ASN A 53 8.54 0.07 4.43
C ASN A 53 9.76 -0.67 5.01
N VAL A 54 10.33 -1.62 4.28
CA VAL A 54 11.55 -2.33 4.71
C VAL A 54 12.71 -1.35 4.85
N ARG A 55 12.92 -0.50 3.86
CA ARG A 55 14.03 0.47 3.86
C ARG A 55 13.93 1.47 5.01
N SER A 56 12.72 1.92 5.36
CA SER A 56 12.51 2.87 6.45
C SER A 56 12.77 2.26 7.83
N ALA A 57 12.63 0.95 7.97
CA ALA A 57 12.86 0.25 9.23
C ALA A 57 14.35 0.00 9.53
N VAL A 58 15.19 -0.07 8.52
CA VAL A 58 16.61 -0.42 8.67
C VAL A 58 17.35 0.49 9.65
N PRO A 59 17.26 1.84 9.58
CA PRO A 59 17.96 2.70 10.52
C PRO A 59 17.58 2.43 11.99
N GLY A 60 16.29 2.17 12.24
CA GLY A 60 15.82 1.86 13.60
C GLY A 60 16.35 0.52 14.10
N VAL A 61 16.39 -0.50 13.25
CA VAL A 61 16.95 -1.82 13.58
C VAL A 61 18.45 -1.72 13.86
N GLU A 62 19.19 -0.98 13.06
CA GLU A 62 20.62 -0.76 13.25
C GLU A 62 20.94 0.06 14.51
N ALA A 63 20.13 1.08 14.80
CA ALA A 63 20.25 1.86 16.04
C ALA A 63 19.98 0.98 17.26
N TYR A 64 18.96 0.13 17.22
CA TYR A 64 18.71 -0.85 18.27
C TYR A 64 19.91 -1.76 18.52
N ALA A 65 20.51 -2.28 17.43
CA ALA A 65 21.66 -3.16 17.54
C ALA A 65 22.88 -2.46 18.11
N ALA A 66 23.09 -1.19 17.79
CA ALA A 66 24.17 -0.38 18.36
C ALA A 66 24.03 -0.21 19.88
N ASP A 67 22.80 -0.01 20.36
CA ASP A 67 22.51 0.17 21.78
C ASP A 67 22.56 -1.13 22.60
N HIS A 68 22.26 -2.27 21.96
CA HIS A 68 22.09 -3.57 22.63
C HIS A 68 23.15 -4.60 22.26
N ASN A 69 24.19 -4.22 21.55
CA ASN A 69 25.25 -5.12 21.03
C ASN A 69 24.69 -6.28 20.20
N GLY A 70 23.69 -6.02 19.39
CA GLY A 70 23.07 -6.98 18.50
C GLY A 70 21.56 -6.87 18.40
N TYR A 71 20.96 -7.75 17.61
CA TYR A 71 19.53 -7.68 17.28
C TYR A 71 18.63 -8.51 18.20
N VAL A 72 19.21 -9.19 19.20
CA VAL A 72 18.45 -10.06 20.10
C VAL A 72 17.33 -9.29 20.80
N GLY A 73 16.11 -9.81 20.65
CA GLY A 73 14.94 -9.22 21.31
C GLY A 73 14.41 -7.94 20.67
N VAL A 74 14.88 -7.55 19.47
CA VAL A 74 14.30 -6.47 18.69
C VAL A 74 12.87 -6.82 18.28
N THR A 75 11.97 -5.86 18.43
CA THR A 75 10.55 -5.99 18.02
C THR A 75 10.08 -4.66 17.42
N LEU A 76 9.04 -4.73 16.59
CA LEU A 76 8.44 -3.52 16.02
C LEU A 76 8.01 -2.53 17.12
N ALA A 77 7.42 -3.03 18.21
CA ALA A 77 6.97 -2.19 19.32
C ALA A 77 8.13 -1.43 19.99
N LYS A 78 9.28 -2.08 20.17
CA LYS A 78 10.47 -1.41 20.73
C LYS A 78 11.05 -0.38 19.78
N LEU A 79 11.08 -0.68 18.47
CA LEU A 79 11.54 0.26 17.44
C LEU A 79 10.66 1.51 17.42
N GLN A 80 9.35 1.36 17.44
CA GLN A 80 8.40 2.47 17.45
C GLN A 80 8.47 3.30 18.74
N ALA A 81 8.68 2.66 19.87
CA ALA A 81 8.71 3.35 21.17
C ALA A 81 9.98 4.17 21.40
N SER A 82 11.14 3.71 20.90
CA SER A 82 12.44 4.25 21.31
C SER A 82 13.30 4.78 20.17
N TYR A 83 12.98 4.44 18.92
CA TYR A 83 13.82 4.81 17.77
C TYR A 83 13.07 5.63 16.73
N ASP A 84 11.98 5.10 16.18
CA ASP A 84 11.20 5.79 15.16
C ASP A 84 9.73 5.31 15.18
N ALA A 85 8.84 6.14 15.67
CA ALA A 85 7.40 5.88 15.69
C ALA A 85 6.79 5.75 14.27
N GLY A 86 7.50 6.21 13.24
CA GLY A 86 7.08 6.11 11.84
C GLY A 86 7.28 4.73 11.21
N ILE A 87 8.05 3.85 11.84
CA ILE A 87 8.23 2.47 11.37
C ILE A 87 6.90 1.72 11.49
N LYS A 88 6.41 1.23 10.37
CA LYS A 88 5.13 0.50 10.31
C LYS A 88 5.11 -0.48 9.15
N ASN A 89 4.13 -1.38 9.17
CA ASN A 89 3.92 -2.36 8.11
C ASN A 89 5.13 -3.28 7.85
N ILE A 90 5.92 -3.56 8.88
CA ILE A 90 6.96 -4.57 8.86
C ILE A 90 6.66 -5.69 9.86
N VAL A 91 7.14 -6.87 9.55
CA VAL A 91 7.20 -8.02 10.45
C VAL A 91 8.61 -8.58 10.45
N PHE A 92 9.04 -9.06 11.61
CA PHE A 92 10.24 -9.88 11.68
C PHE A 92 9.92 -11.29 11.17
N GLY A 93 10.86 -11.90 10.46
CA GLY A 93 10.71 -13.26 9.95
C GLY A 93 10.54 -14.31 11.04
N SER A 94 10.27 -15.54 10.62
CA SER A 94 10.11 -16.69 11.53
C SER A 94 11.36 -17.03 12.34
N VAL A 95 12.53 -16.66 11.82
CA VAL A 95 13.79 -16.81 12.53
C VAL A 95 13.96 -15.67 13.53
N THR A 96 14.16 -16.01 14.79
CA THR A 96 14.40 -15.01 15.84
C THR A 96 15.69 -14.24 15.57
N PRO A 97 15.66 -12.90 15.75
CA PRO A 97 16.89 -12.11 15.61
C PRO A 97 17.99 -12.55 16.57
N THR A 98 19.21 -12.62 16.06
CA THR A 98 20.40 -13.03 16.80
C THR A 98 21.29 -11.83 17.14
N ALA A 99 22.46 -12.05 17.68
CA ALA A 99 23.42 -10.97 17.91
C ALA A 99 23.92 -10.33 16.61
N THR A 100 23.93 -11.07 15.51
CA THR A 100 24.57 -10.64 14.23
C THR A 100 23.61 -10.63 13.03
N SER A 101 22.38 -11.11 13.20
CA SER A 101 21.45 -11.32 12.08
C SER A 101 20.00 -11.04 12.49
N TYR A 102 19.26 -10.52 11.53
CA TYR A 102 17.81 -10.33 11.61
C TYR A 102 17.19 -10.50 10.21
N CYS A 103 15.90 -10.74 10.15
CA CYS A 103 15.17 -10.61 8.89
C CYS A 103 13.88 -9.85 9.11
N ILE A 104 13.67 -8.81 8.30
CA ILE A 104 12.43 -8.02 8.27
C ILE A 104 11.81 -8.08 6.90
N GLN A 105 10.49 -8.09 6.88
CA GLN A 105 9.72 -8.08 5.63
C GLN A 105 8.52 -7.17 5.71
N SER A 106 8.05 -6.73 4.56
CA SER A 106 6.81 -5.97 4.40
C SER A 106 6.01 -6.51 3.24
N THR A 107 4.70 -6.65 3.44
CA THR A 107 3.75 -7.05 2.41
C THR A 107 2.78 -5.92 2.14
N VAL A 108 2.65 -5.52 0.89
CA VAL A 108 1.65 -4.55 0.43
C VAL A 108 0.94 -5.13 -0.79
N GLY A 109 -0.36 -5.35 -0.67
CA GLY A 109 -1.13 -6.09 -1.67
C GLY A 109 -0.59 -7.51 -1.84
N ALA A 110 -0.24 -7.88 -3.06
CA ALA A 110 0.31 -9.21 -3.40
C ALA A 110 1.84 -9.26 -3.35
N TYR A 111 2.52 -8.17 -2.97
CA TYR A 111 3.97 -8.05 -3.06
C TYR A 111 4.62 -8.01 -1.70
N THR A 112 5.57 -8.91 -1.47
CA THR A 112 6.39 -8.97 -0.26
C THR A 112 7.85 -8.70 -0.64
N PHE A 113 8.48 -7.86 0.16
CA PHE A 113 9.93 -7.60 0.10
C PHE A 113 10.54 -7.82 1.47
N PHE A 114 11.77 -8.28 1.50
CA PHE A 114 12.47 -8.58 2.74
C PHE A 114 13.93 -8.13 2.69
N LYS A 115 14.53 -7.99 3.87
CA LYS A 115 15.96 -7.80 4.07
C LYS A 115 16.46 -8.80 5.09
N ASP A 116 17.40 -9.62 4.67
CA ASP A 116 18.00 -10.69 5.48
C ASP A 116 19.37 -10.25 6.00
N GLY A 117 19.37 -9.76 7.22
CA GLY A 117 20.56 -9.30 7.89
C GLY A 117 21.06 -7.92 7.47
N PRO A 118 22.14 -7.42 8.13
CA PRO A 118 22.68 -6.10 7.89
C PRO A 118 23.36 -5.96 6.53
N GLY A 119 23.93 -7.01 6.00
CA GLY A 119 24.74 -6.97 4.77
C GLY A 119 23.98 -7.23 3.47
N ALA A 120 22.77 -7.76 3.51
CA ALA A 120 22.02 -8.09 2.30
C ALA A 120 21.20 -6.91 1.77
N ASP A 121 21.00 -6.88 0.46
CA ASP A 121 20.08 -5.95 -0.17
C ASP A 121 18.61 -6.36 0.06
N ILE A 122 17.69 -5.41 -0.16
CA ILE A 122 16.26 -5.69 -0.12
C ILE A 122 15.86 -6.48 -1.37
N ALA A 123 15.28 -7.65 -1.17
CA ALA A 123 14.87 -8.57 -2.22
C ALA A 123 13.38 -8.83 -2.21
N SER A 124 12.85 -9.30 -3.34
CA SER A 124 11.46 -9.75 -3.46
C SER A 124 11.32 -11.14 -2.85
N GLY A 125 10.28 -11.34 -2.05
CA GLY A 125 9.99 -12.60 -1.37
C GLY A 125 9.80 -12.42 0.13
N THR A 126 9.84 -13.52 0.85
CA THR A 126 9.70 -13.58 2.32
C THR A 126 11.01 -13.87 3.00
N CYS A 127 11.12 -13.52 4.27
CA CYS A 127 12.22 -13.98 5.13
C CYS A 127 12.31 -15.52 5.12
N PRO A 128 13.52 -16.08 5.14
CA PRO A 128 13.73 -17.52 5.28
C PRO A 128 13.05 -18.11 6.50
#